data_17d65894a932664b824a58a185ad8985
#
_entry.id   17d65894a932664b824a58a185ad8985
#
_cell.length_a   1.000
_cell.length_b   1.000
_cell.length_c   1.000
_cell.angle_alpha   90.00
_cell.angle_beta   90.00
_cell.angle_gamma   90.00
#
_symmetry.space_group_name_H-M   'P 1'
#
loop_
_entity.id
_entity.type
_entity.pdbx_description
1 polymer ?
#
loop_
_entity_poly.entity_id
_entity_poly.type
_entity_poly.pdbx_seq_one_letter_code
_entity_poly.pdbx_strand_id
1 'polypeptide(L)'
;MFDFARTDGELHGTVALSALSRLRDLLASDAGAPVQWTLRGFQRQRVGMRPQAMVALRVHAELGLICQRCLQEMTQEIDDAAEFRLVIDEPPLTLEELEAEDEALPAENPIDVLELIEDQLILALPLVPMHAACPDRQTAEPSSPPADAGEREERQHPFANLRELMGNPKKR
;
A
#
# COMPACT_ATOMS: atom_id res chain seq x y z
N MET A 1 26.02 1.71 4.94
CA MET A 1 24.90 1.42 5.87
C MET A 1 25.32 0.62 7.11
N PHE A 2 26.16 -0.41 7.01
CA PHE A 2 26.60 -1.17 8.22
C PHE A 2 27.26 -0.31 9.30
N ASP A 3 28.10 0.67 8.90
CA ASP A 3 28.71 1.61 9.85
C ASP A 3 27.68 2.52 10.50
N PHE A 4 26.68 2.94 9.75
CA PHE A 4 25.55 3.72 10.25
C PHE A 4 24.77 2.96 11.33
N ALA A 5 24.47 1.67 11.09
CA ALA A 5 23.80 0.81 12.07
C ALA A 5 24.70 0.51 13.29
N ARG A 6 26.03 0.47 13.12
CA ARG A 6 26.98 0.22 14.21
C ARG A 6 27.15 1.42 15.14
N THR A 7 26.99 2.63 14.61
CA THR A 7 27.18 3.88 15.36
C THR A 7 25.86 4.48 15.86
N ASP A 8 24.76 3.70 15.81
CA ASP A 8 23.41 4.18 16.16
C ASP A 8 23.06 5.49 15.44
N GLY A 9 23.37 5.54 14.14
CA GLY A 9 23.16 6.72 13.31
C GLY A 9 21.67 7.06 13.20
N GLU A 10 21.36 8.36 13.05
CA GLU A 10 20.02 8.84 12.83
C GLU A 10 20.01 9.93 11.75
N LEU A 11 19.11 9.79 10.80
CA LEU A 11 18.81 10.78 9.76
C LEU A 11 17.31 11.08 9.78
N HIS A 12 16.96 12.32 9.56
CA HIS A 12 15.58 12.73 9.42
C HIS A 12 15.47 13.86 8.42
N GLY A 13 14.29 14.02 7.85
CA GLY A 13 14.08 15.06 6.87
C GLY A 13 12.64 15.11 6.38
N THR A 14 12.47 15.92 5.34
CA THR A 14 11.22 16.01 4.60
C THR A 14 11.48 15.85 3.11
N VAL A 15 10.54 15.25 2.39
CA VAL A 15 10.59 15.11 0.94
C VAL A 15 9.25 15.53 0.33
N ALA A 16 9.29 16.32 -0.74
CA ALA A 16 8.10 16.71 -1.45
C ALA A 16 7.47 15.53 -2.20
N LEU A 17 6.14 15.42 -2.23
CA LEU A 17 5.43 14.36 -2.97
C LEU A 17 5.82 14.33 -4.46
N SER A 18 6.11 15.49 -5.04
CA SER A 18 6.57 15.61 -6.44
C SER A 18 7.91 14.91 -6.72
N ALA A 19 8.72 14.64 -5.71
CA ALA A 19 9.99 13.91 -5.84
C ALA A 19 9.81 12.39 -5.82
N LEU A 20 8.65 11.88 -5.39
CA LEU A 20 8.28 10.48 -5.27
C LEU A 20 7.41 10.09 -6.48
N SER A 21 8.04 9.74 -7.59
CA SER A 21 7.36 9.62 -8.89
C SER A 21 6.36 8.46 -8.96
N ARG A 22 6.69 7.31 -8.41
CA ARG A 22 5.81 6.13 -8.39
C ARG A 22 4.61 6.33 -7.46
N LEU A 23 4.85 6.92 -6.27
CA LEU A 23 3.79 7.26 -5.34
C LEU A 23 2.83 8.27 -5.95
N ARG A 24 3.36 9.34 -6.58
CA ARG A 24 2.56 10.40 -7.23
C ARG A 24 1.55 9.84 -8.23
N ASP A 25 1.93 8.83 -9.00
CA ASP A 25 1.04 8.20 -9.99
C ASP A 25 -0.16 7.45 -9.37
N LEU A 26 -0.13 7.21 -8.07
CA LEU A 26 -1.20 6.58 -7.29
C LEU A 26 -2.10 7.59 -6.57
N LEU A 27 -1.67 8.85 -6.47
CA LEU A 27 -2.38 9.90 -5.75
C LEU A 27 -3.45 10.58 -6.62
N ALA A 28 -4.48 11.10 -5.96
CA ALA A 28 -5.46 11.97 -6.61
C ALA A 28 -4.87 13.35 -6.94
N SER A 29 -3.93 13.81 -6.11
CA SER A 29 -3.24 15.09 -6.23
C SER A 29 -1.87 14.97 -5.55
N ASP A 30 -0.86 15.61 -6.12
CA ASP A 30 0.47 15.78 -5.54
C ASP A 30 0.61 17.06 -4.71
N ALA A 31 -0.48 17.84 -4.61
CA ALA A 31 -0.57 19.04 -3.81
C ALA A 31 -0.84 18.67 -2.33
N GLY A 32 0.21 18.46 -1.56
CA GLY A 32 0.11 18.08 -0.15
C GLY A 32 1.30 18.56 0.67
N ALA A 33 1.22 18.32 1.99
CA ALA A 33 2.35 18.53 2.88
C ALA A 33 3.51 17.59 2.50
N PRO A 34 4.77 18.01 2.70
CA PRO A 34 5.90 17.13 2.45
C PRO A 34 5.86 15.93 3.41
N VAL A 35 6.28 14.78 2.91
CA VAL A 35 6.47 13.56 3.69
C VAL A 35 7.56 13.80 4.73
N GLN A 36 7.28 13.48 5.97
CA GLN A 36 8.27 13.45 7.04
C GLN A 36 8.82 12.04 7.19
N TRP A 37 10.11 11.93 7.39
CA TRP A 37 10.75 10.62 7.57
C TRP A 37 11.88 10.65 8.57
N THR A 38 12.12 9.51 9.19
CA THR A 38 13.24 9.26 10.08
C THR A 38 13.84 7.90 9.79
N LEU A 39 15.14 7.83 9.62
CA LEU A 39 15.90 6.62 9.39
C LEU A 39 16.89 6.44 10.55
N ARG A 40 16.79 5.33 11.27
CA ARG A 40 17.65 5.03 12.42
C ARG A 40 18.37 3.72 12.21
N GLY A 41 19.70 3.74 12.33
CA GLY A 41 20.53 2.55 12.40
C GLY A 41 20.66 2.05 13.84
N PHE A 42 20.68 0.73 14.03
CA PHE A 42 20.92 0.12 15.34
C PHE A 42 21.39 -1.31 15.21
N GLN A 43 21.82 -1.90 16.33
CA GLN A 43 22.19 -3.30 16.39
C GLN A 43 21.18 -4.10 17.22
N ARG A 44 20.61 -5.13 16.63
CA ARG A 44 19.74 -6.08 17.33
C ARG A 44 20.57 -7.22 17.90
N GLN A 45 20.56 -7.36 19.22
CA GLN A 45 21.24 -8.46 19.90
C GLN A 45 20.28 -9.63 20.07
N ARG A 46 20.64 -10.81 19.54
CA ARG A 46 19.94 -12.07 19.81
C ARG A 46 20.83 -13.00 20.63
N VAL A 47 20.25 -13.71 21.61
CA VAL A 47 21.01 -14.62 22.47
C VAL A 47 21.65 -15.73 21.63
N GLY A 48 22.98 -15.90 21.79
CA GLY A 48 23.76 -16.91 21.07
C GLY A 48 24.08 -16.59 19.61
N MET A 49 23.70 -15.40 19.11
CA MET A 49 24.01 -14.95 17.74
C MET A 49 24.90 -13.71 17.76
N ARG A 50 25.54 -13.44 16.62
CA ARG A 50 26.24 -12.17 16.41
C ARG A 50 25.22 -11.03 16.32
N PRO A 51 25.57 -9.81 16.79
CA PRO A 51 24.73 -8.65 16.60
C PRO A 51 24.36 -8.47 15.12
N GLN A 52 23.08 -8.25 14.86
CA GLN A 52 22.56 -7.97 13.52
C GLN A 52 22.47 -6.46 13.31
N ALA A 53 23.01 -5.98 12.20
CA ALA A 53 22.87 -4.59 11.80
C ALA A 53 21.46 -4.36 11.25
N MET A 54 20.76 -3.38 11.80
CA MET A 54 19.37 -3.06 11.51
C MET A 54 19.21 -1.61 11.11
N VAL A 55 18.21 -1.33 10.32
CA VAL A 55 17.74 0.02 10.01
C VAL A 55 16.24 0.08 10.20
N ALA A 56 15.77 1.07 10.95
CA ALA A 56 14.35 1.38 11.09
C ALA A 56 14.02 2.64 10.30
N LEU A 57 13.05 2.55 9.39
CA LEU A 57 12.47 3.67 8.69
C LEU A 57 11.09 3.96 9.27
N ARG A 58 10.81 5.23 9.57
CA ARG A 58 9.49 5.72 9.88
C ARG A 58 9.12 6.80 8.89
N VAL A 59 7.89 6.75 8.38
CA VAL A 59 7.34 7.72 7.45
C VAL A 59 6.00 8.24 7.96
N HIS A 60 5.77 9.55 7.78
CA HIS A 60 4.49 10.19 8.08
C HIS A 60 4.11 11.11 6.93
N ALA A 61 2.89 10.95 6.40
CA ALA A 61 2.38 11.72 5.28
C ALA A 61 0.86 11.85 5.31
N GLU A 62 0.34 12.95 4.76
CA GLU A 62 -1.07 13.11 4.40
C GLU A 62 -1.19 13.01 2.88
N LEU A 63 -1.90 11.99 2.39
CA LEU A 63 -1.98 11.66 0.97
C LEU A 63 -3.40 11.83 0.45
N GLY A 64 -3.53 12.49 -0.70
CA GLY A 64 -4.79 12.60 -1.44
C GLY A 64 -5.06 11.33 -2.25
N LEU A 65 -6.13 10.61 -1.92
CA LEU A 65 -6.54 9.37 -2.59
C LEU A 65 -7.96 9.50 -3.15
N ILE A 66 -8.32 8.62 -4.08
CA ILE A 66 -9.70 8.52 -4.57
C ILE A 66 -10.47 7.45 -3.77
N CYS A 67 -11.53 7.88 -3.10
CA CYS A 67 -12.43 6.97 -2.41
C CYS A 67 -13.06 5.99 -3.39
N GLN A 68 -12.89 4.67 -3.18
CA GLN A 68 -13.40 3.64 -4.07
C GLN A 68 -14.93 3.47 -4.01
N ARG A 69 -15.60 4.07 -3.03
CA ARG A 69 -17.06 4.01 -2.88
C ARG A 69 -17.79 5.17 -3.56
N CYS A 70 -17.31 6.41 -3.39
CA CYS A 70 -17.98 7.61 -3.92
C CYS A 70 -17.24 8.29 -5.06
N LEU A 71 -15.99 7.85 -5.36
CA LEU A 71 -15.11 8.36 -6.39
C LEU A 71 -14.72 9.84 -6.20
N GLN A 72 -14.84 10.35 -4.99
CA GLN A 72 -14.36 11.67 -4.63
C GLN A 72 -13.01 11.59 -3.94
N GLU A 73 -12.27 12.68 -4.01
CA GLU A 73 -11.00 12.80 -3.34
C GLU A 73 -11.17 12.76 -1.81
N MET A 74 -10.24 12.11 -1.13
CA MET A 74 -10.15 12.03 0.31
C MET A 74 -8.69 12.16 0.75
N THR A 75 -8.48 12.68 1.94
CA THR A 75 -7.16 12.69 2.58
C THR A 75 -7.01 11.46 3.47
N GLN A 76 -5.90 10.78 3.31
CA GLN A 76 -5.49 9.64 4.13
C GLN A 76 -4.19 9.98 4.85
N GLU A 77 -4.23 9.91 6.17
CA GLU A 77 -3.02 9.98 6.98
C GLU A 77 -2.33 8.61 6.99
N ILE A 78 -1.04 8.60 6.72
CA ILE A 78 -0.15 7.44 6.79
C ILE A 78 0.89 7.72 7.88
N ASP A 79 0.98 6.87 8.89
CA ASP A 79 2.07 6.82 9.87
C ASP A 79 2.51 5.36 9.93
N ASP A 80 3.62 5.05 9.29
CA ASP A 80 4.09 3.68 9.13
C ASP A 80 5.57 3.56 9.46
N ALA A 81 5.98 2.36 9.89
CA ALA A 81 7.36 2.07 10.24
C ALA A 81 7.73 0.65 9.86
N ALA A 82 8.91 0.50 9.28
CA ALA A 82 9.48 -0.79 8.94
C ALA A 82 10.90 -0.94 9.50
N GLU A 83 11.27 -2.16 9.83
CA GLU A 83 12.62 -2.53 10.25
C GLU A 83 13.23 -3.49 9.24
N PHE A 84 14.43 -3.12 8.79
CA PHE A 84 15.16 -3.88 7.80
C PHE A 84 16.44 -4.46 8.42
N ARG A 85 16.70 -5.72 8.10
CA ARG A 85 17.95 -6.40 8.45
C ARG A 85 18.95 -6.19 7.32
N LEU A 86 20.05 -5.50 7.61
CA LEU A 86 21.11 -5.29 6.62
C LEU A 86 21.84 -6.60 6.33
N VAL A 87 21.87 -6.96 5.05
CA VAL A 87 22.58 -8.14 4.54
C VAL A 87 23.58 -7.73 3.45
N ILE A 88 24.60 -8.53 3.20
CA ILE A 88 25.54 -8.27 2.10
C ILE A 88 24.87 -8.68 0.79
N ASP A 89 24.38 -9.91 0.73
CA ASP A 89 23.69 -10.48 -0.43
C ASP A 89 22.23 -10.78 -0.07
N GLU A 90 21.37 -10.74 -1.04
CA GLU A 90 19.96 -11.13 -0.88
C GLU A 90 19.89 -12.61 -0.46
N PRO A 91 19.25 -12.94 0.68
CA PRO A 91 19.14 -14.31 1.12
C PRO A 91 18.25 -15.13 0.17
N PRO A 92 18.50 -16.45 0.06
CA PRO A 92 17.61 -17.31 -0.72
C PRO A 92 16.22 -17.32 -0.09
N LEU A 93 15.19 -17.39 -0.92
CA LEU A 93 13.79 -17.42 -0.51
C LEU A 93 13.47 -18.74 0.19
N THR A 94 13.73 -18.82 1.48
CA THR A 94 13.41 -19.97 2.34
C THR A 94 12.16 -19.70 3.15
N LEU A 95 11.56 -20.77 3.72
CA LEU A 95 10.40 -20.61 4.59
C LEU A 95 10.72 -19.75 5.82
N GLU A 96 11.92 -19.91 6.39
CA GLU A 96 12.40 -19.12 7.53
C GLU A 96 12.50 -17.62 7.18
N GLU A 97 12.93 -17.29 5.96
CA GLU A 97 13.03 -15.90 5.48
C GLU A 97 11.65 -15.30 5.21
N LEU A 98 10.71 -16.10 4.72
CA LEU A 98 9.32 -15.68 4.50
C LEU A 98 8.53 -15.47 5.81
N GLU A 99 8.92 -16.15 6.88
CA GLU A 99 8.32 -16.03 8.22
C GLU A 99 9.07 -15.00 9.10
N ALA A 100 10.16 -14.43 8.60
CA ALA A 100 10.93 -13.43 9.35
C ALA A 100 10.10 -12.15 9.57
N GLU A 101 10.18 -11.60 10.77
CA GLU A 101 9.50 -10.33 11.11
C GLU A 101 10.18 -9.10 10.47
N ASP A 102 11.46 -9.24 10.11
CA ASP A 102 12.31 -8.20 9.56
C ASP A 102 12.67 -8.54 8.10
N GLU A 103 12.48 -7.59 7.21
CA GLU A 103 12.84 -7.71 5.80
C GLU A 103 14.35 -7.60 5.60
N ALA A 104 14.91 -8.45 4.75
CA ALA A 104 16.32 -8.39 4.39
C ALA A 104 16.57 -7.27 3.38
N LEU A 105 17.44 -6.32 3.72
CA LEU A 105 17.83 -5.21 2.86
C LEU A 105 19.29 -5.37 2.43
N PRO A 106 19.57 -5.69 1.16
CA PRO A 106 20.92 -5.77 0.64
C PRO A 106 21.61 -4.41 0.70
N ALA A 107 22.77 -4.34 1.36
CA ALA A 107 23.48 -3.10 1.65
C ALA A 107 24.94 -3.13 1.15
N GLU A 108 25.24 -3.95 0.14
CA GLU A 108 26.53 -3.96 -0.53
C GLU A 108 26.78 -2.62 -1.25
N ASN A 109 25.76 -2.08 -1.89
CA ASN A 109 25.77 -0.78 -2.54
C ASN A 109 25.16 0.31 -1.64
N PRO A 110 25.42 1.60 -1.94
CA PRO A 110 24.68 2.69 -1.30
C PRO A 110 23.18 2.53 -1.50
N ILE A 111 22.42 2.58 -0.41
CA ILE A 111 20.96 2.51 -0.44
C ILE A 111 20.42 3.90 -0.76
N ASP A 112 19.52 4.00 -1.72
CA ASP A 112 18.75 5.20 -1.98
C ASP A 112 17.62 5.32 -0.95
N VAL A 113 17.76 6.27 -0.04
CA VAL A 113 16.79 6.50 1.02
C VAL A 113 15.45 7.02 0.46
N LEU A 114 15.47 7.76 -0.65
CA LEU A 114 14.23 8.25 -1.27
C LEU A 114 13.42 7.10 -1.86
N GLU A 115 14.08 6.17 -2.51
CA GLU A 115 13.43 4.96 -3.04
C GLU A 115 12.83 4.12 -1.91
N LEU A 116 13.55 3.96 -0.79
CA LEU A 116 13.06 3.23 0.37
C LEU A 116 11.84 3.91 1.02
N ILE A 117 11.84 5.25 1.11
CA ILE A 117 10.69 6.03 1.60
C ILE A 117 9.48 5.85 0.68
N GLU A 118 9.70 5.91 -0.64
CA GLU A 118 8.64 5.76 -1.62
C GLU A 118 8.02 4.36 -1.56
N ASP A 119 8.84 3.32 -1.48
CA ASP A 119 8.38 1.93 -1.35
C ASP A 119 7.55 1.74 -0.07
N GLN A 120 8.03 2.24 1.06
CA GLN A 120 7.32 2.15 2.33
C GLN A 120 5.95 2.83 2.28
N LEU A 121 5.87 4.03 1.68
CA LEU A 121 4.60 4.72 1.52
C LEU A 121 3.62 3.98 0.61
N ILE A 122 4.11 3.42 -0.51
CA ILE A 122 3.28 2.64 -1.42
C ILE A 122 2.72 1.39 -0.72
N LEU A 123 3.53 0.70 0.06
CA LEU A 123 3.12 -0.49 0.82
C LEU A 123 2.13 -0.15 1.94
N ALA A 124 2.24 1.04 2.54
CA ALA A 124 1.36 1.52 3.60
C ALA A 124 -0.01 2.02 3.08
N LEU A 125 -0.18 2.20 1.76
CA LEU A 125 -1.46 2.62 1.21
C LEU A 125 -2.55 1.57 1.47
N PRO A 126 -3.77 1.99 1.84
CA PRO A 126 -4.88 1.07 1.97
C PRO A 126 -5.22 0.45 0.60
N LEU A 127 -5.44 -0.86 0.54
CA LEU A 127 -5.84 -1.57 -0.68
C LEU A 127 -7.15 -1.00 -1.27
N VAL A 128 -8.06 -0.52 -0.43
CA VAL A 128 -9.34 0.07 -0.83
C VAL A 128 -9.55 1.35 0.00
N PRO A 129 -9.07 2.49 -0.46
CA PRO A 129 -9.28 3.75 0.26
C PRO A 129 -10.75 4.14 0.25
N MET A 130 -11.31 4.45 1.42
CA MET A 130 -12.70 4.84 1.58
C MET A 130 -12.87 5.89 2.67
N HIS A 131 -13.73 6.90 2.44
CA HIS A 131 -14.16 7.77 3.51
C HIS A 131 -14.82 6.97 4.64
N ALA A 132 -14.60 7.35 5.88
CA ALA A 132 -15.35 6.82 7.03
C ALA A 132 -16.88 7.02 6.81
N ALA A 133 -17.26 8.22 6.37
CA ALA A 133 -18.61 8.53 5.89
C ALA A 133 -18.46 9.25 4.54
N CYS A 134 -18.97 8.67 3.46
CA CYS A 134 -18.99 9.38 2.19
C CYS A 134 -19.90 10.59 2.29
N PRO A 135 -19.53 11.75 1.71
CA PRO A 135 -20.47 12.83 1.52
C PRO A 135 -21.68 12.27 0.75
N ASP A 136 -22.89 12.69 1.17
CA ASP A 136 -24.14 12.19 0.63
C ASP A 136 -24.04 12.15 -0.90
N ARG A 137 -23.96 10.94 -1.42
CA ARG A 137 -24.35 10.73 -2.81
C ARG A 137 -25.81 11.17 -2.80
N GLN A 138 -26.10 12.39 -3.31
CA GLN A 138 -27.46 12.69 -3.70
C GLN A 138 -27.90 11.44 -4.42
N THR A 139 -28.77 10.66 -3.75
CA THR A 139 -29.41 9.53 -4.38
C THR A 139 -30.03 10.13 -5.63
N ALA A 140 -29.36 9.94 -6.77
CA ALA A 140 -30.06 10.02 -8.02
C ALA A 140 -31.19 9.03 -7.80
N GLU A 141 -32.37 9.57 -7.41
CA GLU A 141 -33.60 8.78 -7.45
C GLU A 141 -33.52 8.06 -8.79
N PRO A 142 -33.65 6.74 -8.81
CA PRO A 142 -33.69 6.05 -10.08
C PRO A 142 -34.72 6.81 -10.87
N SER A 143 -34.27 7.61 -11.84
CA SER A 143 -35.15 8.35 -12.72
C SER A 143 -36.12 7.30 -13.22
N SER A 144 -37.39 7.44 -12.80
CA SER A 144 -38.43 6.54 -13.22
C SER A 144 -38.28 6.35 -14.73
N PRO A 145 -38.18 5.14 -15.22
CA PRO A 145 -38.00 4.94 -16.66
C PRO A 145 -39.05 5.79 -17.38
N PRO A 146 -38.67 6.56 -18.41
CA PRO A 146 -39.62 7.35 -19.15
C PRO A 146 -40.79 6.41 -19.56
N ALA A 147 -42.01 6.82 -19.21
CA ALA A 147 -43.20 6.11 -19.59
C ALA A 147 -43.41 6.34 -21.09
N ASP A 148 -42.58 5.78 -21.91
CA ASP A 148 -42.79 5.67 -23.34
C ASP A 148 -42.62 4.19 -23.73
N ALA A 149 -43.79 3.61 -24.02
CA ALA A 149 -43.97 2.24 -24.43
C ALA A 149 -43.58 2.11 -25.91
N GLY A 150 -42.30 1.95 -26.17
CA GLY A 150 -41.76 1.60 -27.47
C GLY A 150 -40.78 0.44 -27.30
N GLU A 151 -41.18 -0.71 -27.81
CA GLU A 151 -40.39 -1.91 -28.08
C GLU A 151 -39.42 -2.35 -26.93
N ARG A 152 -39.94 -3.29 -26.14
CA ARG A 152 -39.11 -4.08 -25.23
C ARG A 152 -38.12 -4.87 -26.08
N GLU A 153 -36.94 -4.32 -26.31
CA GLU A 153 -35.76 -5.17 -26.61
C GLU A 153 -35.70 -6.26 -25.55
N GLU A 154 -35.74 -7.48 -25.99
CA GLU A 154 -35.69 -8.69 -25.19
C GLU A 154 -34.39 -8.64 -24.37
N ARG A 155 -34.51 -8.22 -23.10
CA ARG A 155 -33.37 -8.16 -22.20
C ARG A 155 -32.79 -9.57 -22.08
N GLN A 156 -31.64 -9.79 -22.68
CA GLN A 156 -30.91 -11.03 -22.52
C GLN A 156 -30.60 -11.21 -21.03
N HIS A 157 -31.14 -12.29 -20.45
CA HIS A 157 -30.82 -12.71 -19.10
C HIS A 157 -29.74 -13.80 -19.17
N PRO A 158 -28.44 -13.42 -19.19
CA PRO A 158 -27.36 -14.38 -19.43
C PRO A 158 -27.25 -15.47 -18.35
N PHE A 159 -27.91 -15.27 -17.20
CA PHE A 159 -27.95 -16.22 -16.09
C PHE A 159 -29.30 -16.91 -15.89
N ALA A 160 -30.24 -16.78 -16.82
CA ALA A 160 -31.57 -17.39 -16.66
C ALA A 160 -31.51 -18.92 -16.47
N ASN A 161 -30.53 -19.57 -17.09
CA ASN A 161 -30.40 -21.04 -17.10
C ASN A 161 -29.42 -21.55 -15.99
N LEU A 162 -28.89 -20.65 -15.16
CA LEU A 162 -27.89 -21.05 -14.13
C LEU A 162 -28.50 -22.07 -13.14
N ARG A 163 -29.79 -21.93 -12.83
CA ARG A 163 -30.51 -22.84 -11.90
C ARG A 163 -30.63 -24.26 -12.46
N GLU A 164 -30.77 -24.42 -13.76
CA GLU A 164 -30.84 -25.72 -14.44
C GLU A 164 -29.47 -26.38 -14.50
N LEU A 165 -28.39 -25.58 -14.74
CA LEU A 165 -27.01 -26.06 -14.73
C LEU A 165 -26.54 -26.51 -13.36
N MET A 166 -26.99 -25.85 -12.29
CA MET A 166 -26.64 -26.21 -10.91
C MET A 166 -27.52 -27.37 -10.37
N GLY A 167 -28.70 -27.63 -10.95
CA GLY A 167 -29.66 -28.62 -10.49
C GLY A 167 -29.48 -30.05 -10.99
N ASN A 168 -28.47 -30.34 -11.83
CA ASN A 168 -28.27 -31.69 -12.37
C ASN A 168 -26.93 -32.30 -11.91
N PRO A 169 -26.83 -32.85 -10.67
CA PRO A 169 -25.69 -33.67 -10.30
C PRO A 169 -25.81 -34.98 -11.06
N LYS A 170 -25.00 -35.14 -12.13
CA LYS A 170 -24.81 -36.44 -12.79
C LYS A 170 -24.46 -37.50 -11.71
N LYS A 171 -25.42 -38.39 -11.44
CA LYS A 171 -25.10 -39.64 -10.77
C LYS A 171 -24.07 -40.39 -11.58
N ARG A 172 -22.92 -40.63 -10.99
CA ARG A 172 -22.03 -41.75 -11.27
C ARG A 172 -21.91 -42.58 -10.02
#